data_a119d9a347e52bb7bb36ba61d1e5c6e6
#
_entry.id   a119d9a347e52bb7bb36ba61d1e5c6e6
#
_cell.length_a   1.000
_cell.length_b   1.000
_cell.length_c   1.000
_cell.angle_alpha   90.00
_cell.angle_beta   90.00
_cell.angle_gamma   90.00
#
_symmetry.space_group_name_H-M   'P 1'
#
loop_
_entity.id
_entity.type
_entity.pdbx_description
1 polymer ?
#
loop_
_entity_poly.entity_id
_entity_poly.type
_entity_poly.pdbx_seq_one_letter_code
_entity_poly.pdbx_strand_id
1 'polypeptide(L)'
;MHTNLVDHGHGVLRASGLARRWRELVLGAVSLLALLISGHAQAAAPAPAECAALQAKYPQFKGKTLINAINPHTPGYEALDPNDPSKYIGFDIDLGDAIGNCLGFKMAYKPVSFAALLTTLQSGQADIVISDIYATEERAKAADFITYSKVFDGVLVAKGNPKKISGINPTMCGTTAAENTGYVEVPLIQNLAPACKAANKSEAAVQLYDNNANAIQAILSGRADTYINDVNTVDQAVKAYPNQLEKANAVTLPYSIGIGVPKTNPAMRAAVMAALVAIQKAGIQTDLLKKWSLGVENLETPKLIASN
;
A
#
# COMPACT_ATOMS: atom_id res chain seq x y z
N MET A 1 -24.84 -53.70 49.40
CA MET A 1 -24.68 -55.15 49.28
C MET A 1 -23.44 -55.43 48.49
N HIS A 2 -22.50 -56.10 49.19
CA HIS A 2 -21.37 -56.91 48.71
C HIS A 2 -20.33 -56.27 47.78
N THR A 3 -19.21 -55.78 48.27
CA THR A 3 -17.96 -56.48 48.68
C THR A 3 -17.43 -57.43 47.58
N ASN A 4 -16.22 -57.13 47.08
CA ASN A 4 -15.02 -58.00 47.34
C ASN A 4 -13.74 -57.33 46.88
N LEU A 5 -12.84 -57.22 47.86
CA LEU A 5 -11.40 -57.08 47.73
C LEU A 5 -10.78 -58.38 47.19
N VAL A 6 -9.69 -58.31 46.43
CA VAL A 6 -8.60 -59.27 46.46
C VAL A 6 -7.27 -58.52 46.27
N ASP A 7 -6.47 -58.70 47.28
CA ASP A 7 -5.05 -58.31 47.45
C ASP A 7 -4.15 -59.42 46.95
N HIS A 8 -2.91 -59.09 46.53
CA HIS A 8 -1.63 -59.87 46.49
C HIS A 8 -0.78 -59.35 45.31
N GLY A 9 0.45 -59.03 45.39
CA GLY A 9 1.50 -59.32 46.34
C GLY A 9 2.82 -58.78 45.79
N HIS A 10 3.76 -58.49 46.65
CA HIS A 10 5.08 -57.93 46.41
C HIS A 10 5.98 -58.71 45.41
N GLY A 11 6.70 -57.96 44.54
CA GLY A 11 7.83 -58.43 43.78
C GLY A 11 8.88 -57.34 43.61
N VAL A 12 9.78 -57.22 44.62
CA VAL A 12 10.98 -56.36 44.52
C VAL A 12 12.00 -57.02 43.64
N LEU A 13 12.32 -56.46 42.50
CA LEU A 13 13.52 -56.79 41.76
C LEU A 13 14.40 -55.54 41.59
N ARG A 14 15.54 -55.59 42.26
CA ARG A 14 16.66 -54.67 42.07
C ARG A 14 17.20 -54.81 40.64
N ALA A 15 17.26 -53.71 39.92
CA ALA A 15 18.10 -53.60 38.74
C ALA A 15 18.99 -52.36 38.90
N SER A 16 20.19 -52.65 39.33
CA SER A 16 21.32 -51.73 39.39
C SER A 16 21.95 -51.57 38.00
N GLY A 17 22.30 -50.34 37.63
CA GLY A 17 23.55 -50.19 36.87
C GLY A 17 23.51 -49.77 35.42
N LEU A 18 22.43 -49.25 34.84
CA LEU A 18 22.47 -48.81 33.44
C LEU A 18 22.01 -47.34 33.17
N ALA A 19 21.63 -46.63 34.24
CA ALA A 19 21.08 -45.25 34.10
C ALA A 19 22.15 -44.14 34.14
N ARG A 20 23.45 -44.47 34.27
CA ARG A 20 24.52 -43.46 34.46
C ARG A 20 25.30 -43.10 33.17
N ARG A 21 25.15 -43.86 32.10
CA ARG A 21 25.90 -43.60 30.84
C ARG A 21 25.10 -42.80 29.77
N TRP A 22 23.83 -42.60 29.98
CA TRP A 22 22.97 -41.86 29.00
C TRP A 22 22.79 -40.37 29.33
N ARG A 23 23.23 -39.94 30.53
CA ARG A 23 23.11 -38.50 30.90
C ARG A 23 24.26 -37.62 30.39
N GLU A 24 25.38 -38.20 29.99
CA GLU A 24 26.53 -37.44 29.48
C GLU A 24 26.49 -37.25 27.97
N LEU A 25 25.68 -37.99 27.22
CA LEU A 25 25.54 -37.87 25.74
C LEU A 25 24.41 -36.94 25.32
N VAL A 26 23.50 -36.56 26.20
CA VAL A 26 22.38 -35.65 25.88
C VAL A 26 22.73 -34.18 26.16
N LEU A 27 23.70 -33.92 27.03
CA LEU A 27 24.16 -32.56 27.34
C LEU A 27 25.15 -31.97 26.33
N GLY A 28 25.74 -32.81 25.47
CA GLY A 28 26.66 -32.36 24.40
C GLY A 28 25.98 -31.96 23.10
N ALA A 29 24.72 -32.38 22.87
CA ALA A 29 24.00 -32.12 21.60
C ALA A 29 23.09 -30.89 21.62
N VAL A 30 22.82 -30.33 22.81
CA VAL A 30 21.92 -29.14 22.92
C VAL A 30 22.70 -27.83 22.80
N SER A 31 24.03 -27.85 22.96
CA SER A 31 24.83 -26.61 22.92
C SER A 31 25.32 -26.20 21.52
N LEU A 32 25.03 -26.96 20.46
CA LEU A 32 25.47 -26.63 19.10
C LEU A 32 24.34 -26.20 18.15
N LEU A 33 23.08 -26.12 18.61
CA LEU A 33 21.95 -25.73 17.74
C LEU A 33 21.40 -24.33 18.06
N ALA A 34 22.09 -23.56 18.91
CA ALA A 34 21.62 -22.21 19.33
C ALA A 34 22.29 -21.04 18.58
N LEU A 35 23.00 -21.30 17.48
CA LEU A 35 23.83 -20.26 16.82
C LEU A 35 23.52 -19.99 15.35
N LEU A 36 22.33 -20.28 14.85
CA LEU A 36 21.94 -19.95 13.46
C LEU A 36 20.57 -19.28 13.32
N ILE A 37 20.11 -18.53 14.33
CA ILE A 37 19.08 -17.52 14.10
C ILE A 37 19.79 -16.16 14.09
N SER A 38 20.70 -15.99 13.14
CA SER A 38 21.08 -14.66 12.68
C SER A 38 19.88 -14.12 11.92
N GLY A 39 18.99 -13.40 12.63
CA GLY A 39 18.02 -12.55 11.97
C GLY A 39 18.80 -11.69 10.99
N HIS A 40 18.64 -11.95 9.69
CA HIS A 40 19.09 -11.04 8.66
C HIS A 40 18.24 -9.78 8.81
N ALA A 41 18.66 -8.88 9.69
CA ALA A 41 18.28 -7.48 9.55
C ALA A 41 18.74 -7.10 8.13
N GLN A 42 17.83 -7.00 7.20
CA GLN A 42 18.10 -6.57 5.86
C GLN A 42 18.62 -5.14 5.98
N ALA A 43 19.94 -4.99 5.92
CA ALA A 43 20.56 -3.67 5.96
C ALA A 43 19.98 -2.89 4.78
N ALA A 44 19.37 -1.73 5.08
CA ALA A 44 18.90 -0.82 4.04
C ALA A 44 20.04 -0.62 3.03
N ALA A 45 19.71 -0.67 1.74
CA ALA A 45 20.71 -0.44 0.69
C ALA A 45 21.45 0.88 0.97
N PRO A 46 22.77 0.93 0.79
CA PRO A 46 23.56 2.14 1.07
C PRO A 46 22.98 3.30 0.26
N ALA A 47 22.85 4.46 0.91
CA ALA A 47 22.36 5.67 0.25
C ALA A 47 23.27 6.03 -0.94
N PRO A 48 22.72 6.48 -2.08
CA PRO A 48 23.50 6.93 -3.22
C PRO A 48 24.56 7.98 -2.85
N ALA A 49 25.68 8.01 -3.55
CA ALA A 49 26.74 9.01 -3.30
C ALA A 49 26.22 10.46 -3.39
N GLU A 50 25.25 10.72 -4.27
CA GLU A 50 24.57 11.99 -4.43
C GLU A 50 23.82 12.44 -3.17
N CYS A 51 23.37 11.52 -2.32
CA CYS A 51 22.61 11.86 -1.09
C CYS A 51 23.44 12.64 -0.08
N ALA A 52 24.75 12.38 0.03
CA ALA A 52 25.62 13.17 0.89
C ALA A 52 25.68 14.65 0.45
N ALA A 53 25.74 14.90 -0.84
CA ALA A 53 25.70 16.26 -1.40
C ALA A 53 24.32 16.92 -1.17
N LEU A 54 23.22 16.15 -1.27
CA LEU A 54 21.88 16.65 -0.99
C LEU A 54 21.68 17.00 0.49
N GLN A 55 22.21 16.21 1.42
CA GLN A 55 22.21 16.55 2.87
C GLN A 55 22.98 17.82 3.17
N ALA A 56 24.11 18.04 2.47
CA ALA A 56 24.88 19.28 2.60
C ALA A 56 24.13 20.49 2.01
N LYS A 57 23.42 20.28 0.89
CA LYS A 57 22.64 21.33 0.21
C LYS A 57 21.35 21.71 0.96
N TYR A 58 20.74 20.76 1.66
CA TYR A 58 19.46 20.93 2.37
C TYR A 58 19.60 20.58 3.87
N PRO A 59 20.51 21.26 4.61
CA PRO A 59 20.84 20.92 6.00
C PRO A 59 19.65 21.06 6.96
N GLN A 60 18.61 21.84 6.58
CA GLN A 60 17.41 22.07 7.39
C GLN A 60 16.57 20.81 7.60
N PHE A 61 16.76 19.76 6.80
CA PHE A 61 16.03 18.48 6.97
C PHE A 61 16.79 17.47 7.83
N LYS A 62 18.11 17.62 7.95
CA LYS A 62 18.96 16.66 8.65
C LYS A 62 18.57 16.50 10.12
N GLY A 63 18.37 15.24 10.54
CA GLY A 63 18.03 14.88 11.92
C GLY A 63 16.58 15.17 12.32
N LYS A 64 15.74 15.70 11.41
CA LYS A 64 14.31 15.92 11.68
C LYS A 64 13.49 14.64 11.56
N THR A 65 12.29 14.67 12.09
CA THR A 65 11.22 13.73 11.77
C THR A 65 10.15 14.49 11.01
N LEU A 66 9.81 14.03 9.79
CA LEU A 66 8.74 14.59 8.98
C LEU A 66 7.53 13.66 9.02
N ILE A 67 6.34 14.25 9.04
CA ILE A 67 5.08 13.52 9.12
C ILE A 67 4.54 13.32 7.70
N ASN A 68 4.40 12.06 7.28
CA ASN A 68 3.69 11.67 6.06
C ASN A 68 2.24 11.34 6.39
N ALA A 69 1.27 12.06 5.83
CA ALA A 69 -0.12 11.66 5.88
C ALA A 69 -0.35 10.53 4.87
N ILE A 70 -0.94 9.42 5.34
CA ILE A 70 -1.20 8.22 4.53
C ILE A 70 -2.63 7.72 4.69
N ASN A 71 -3.14 7.06 3.66
CA ASN A 71 -4.38 6.29 3.71
C ASN A 71 -4.06 4.79 3.48
N PRO A 72 -3.76 3.99 4.54
CA PRO A 72 -3.14 2.68 4.42
C PRO A 72 -4.15 1.60 4.01
N HIS A 73 -4.75 1.73 2.83
CA HIS A 73 -5.78 0.83 2.29
C HIS A 73 -5.47 0.30 0.89
N THR A 74 -4.35 0.73 0.27
CA THR A 74 -3.95 0.29 -1.07
C THR A 74 -2.88 -0.80 -0.98
N PRO A 75 -3.25 -2.08 -1.16
CA PRO A 75 -2.31 -3.20 -1.08
C PRO A 75 -1.17 -3.08 -2.09
N GLY A 76 0.07 -3.27 -1.61
CA GLY A 76 1.29 -3.08 -2.39
C GLY A 76 1.86 -1.67 -2.27
N TYR A 77 1.03 -0.63 -2.17
CA TYR A 77 1.47 0.75 -1.96
C TYR A 77 1.57 1.11 -0.48
N GLU A 78 0.48 1.00 0.27
CA GLU A 78 0.48 1.19 1.72
C GLU A 78 -0.62 0.37 2.41
N ALA A 79 -0.24 -0.31 3.48
CA ALA A 79 -1.13 -1.12 4.30
C ALA A 79 -0.61 -1.22 5.74
N LEU A 80 -1.47 -1.69 6.65
CA LEU A 80 -1.00 -2.16 7.95
C LEU A 80 -0.24 -3.48 7.77
N ASP A 81 0.86 -3.65 8.52
CA ASP A 81 1.57 -4.93 8.55
C ASP A 81 0.65 -5.99 9.21
N PRO A 82 0.34 -7.10 8.52
CA PRO A 82 -0.53 -8.14 9.06
C PRO A 82 0.06 -8.84 10.30
N ASN A 83 1.37 -8.75 10.50
CA ASN A 83 2.07 -9.34 11.64
C ASN A 83 2.29 -8.35 12.80
N ASP A 84 2.24 -7.06 12.50
CA ASP A 84 2.40 -5.97 13.49
C ASP A 84 1.53 -4.76 13.12
N PRO A 85 0.26 -4.72 13.55
CA PRO A 85 -0.68 -3.64 13.19
C PRO A 85 -0.27 -2.24 13.67
N SER A 86 0.83 -2.11 14.41
CA SER A 86 1.42 -0.81 14.76
C SER A 86 2.31 -0.24 13.65
N LYS A 87 2.60 -1.02 12.61
CA LYS A 87 3.48 -0.66 11.51
C LYS A 87 2.72 -0.55 10.19
N TYR A 88 3.24 0.30 9.33
CA TYR A 88 2.83 0.40 7.94
C TYR A 88 3.88 -0.23 7.05
N ILE A 89 3.44 -0.87 5.97
CA ILE A 89 4.27 -1.50 4.96
C ILE A 89 3.77 -1.12 3.58
N GLY A 90 4.63 -1.18 2.59
CA GLY A 90 4.28 -0.92 1.21
C GLY A 90 5.36 -0.12 0.48
N PHE A 91 5.15 0.01 -0.82
CA PHE A 91 6.05 0.73 -1.70
C PHE A 91 6.20 2.21 -1.29
N ASP A 92 5.10 2.89 -0.95
CA ASP A 92 5.11 4.30 -0.56
C ASP A 92 5.79 4.50 0.80
N ILE A 93 5.67 3.52 1.69
CA ILE A 93 6.38 3.53 2.98
C ILE A 93 7.89 3.44 2.75
N ASP A 94 8.32 2.43 1.98
CA ASP A 94 9.73 2.23 1.68
C ASP A 94 10.33 3.37 0.84
N LEU A 95 9.57 3.93 -0.09
CA LEU A 95 10.00 5.09 -0.89
C LEU A 95 10.16 6.34 -0.02
N GLY A 96 9.21 6.58 0.88
CA GLY A 96 9.28 7.66 1.86
C GLY A 96 10.53 7.54 2.74
N ASP A 97 10.80 6.34 3.24
CA ASP A 97 12.01 6.05 4.03
C ASP A 97 13.29 6.21 3.22
N ALA A 98 13.30 5.80 1.93
CA ALA A 98 14.45 5.99 1.05
C ALA A 98 14.73 7.48 0.79
N ILE A 99 13.69 8.30 0.59
CA ILE A 99 13.80 9.77 0.46
C ILE A 99 14.33 10.36 1.77
N GLY A 100 13.77 9.92 2.91
CA GLY A 100 14.21 10.34 4.22
C GLY A 100 15.70 10.05 4.47
N ASN A 101 16.13 8.83 4.19
CA ASN A 101 17.51 8.39 4.30
C ASN A 101 18.44 9.23 3.38
N CYS A 102 17.98 9.54 2.17
CA CYS A 102 18.74 10.35 1.23
C CYS A 102 18.92 11.81 1.70
N LEU A 103 17.90 12.38 2.33
CA LEU A 103 17.91 13.77 2.81
C LEU A 103 18.33 13.92 4.29
N GLY A 104 18.50 12.80 5.01
CA GLY A 104 18.94 12.78 6.40
C GLY A 104 17.84 13.03 7.43
N PHE A 105 16.56 12.79 7.11
CA PHE A 105 15.43 12.86 8.04
C PHE A 105 14.77 11.47 8.23
N LYS A 106 13.97 11.35 9.28
CA LYS A 106 13.13 10.17 9.53
C LYS A 106 11.70 10.44 9.09
N MET A 107 11.02 9.42 8.56
CA MET A 107 9.59 9.48 8.27
C MET A 107 8.78 9.01 9.48
N ALA A 108 7.74 9.75 9.84
CA ALA A 108 6.67 9.30 10.73
C ALA A 108 5.36 9.30 9.94
N TYR A 109 4.46 8.37 10.25
CA TYR A 109 3.25 8.16 9.46
C TYR A 109 2.00 8.54 10.26
N LYS A 110 1.12 9.33 9.63
CA LYS A 110 -0.17 9.75 10.19
C LYS A 110 -1.30 9.20 9.32
N PRO A 111 -2.02 8.17 9.78
CA PRO A 111 -3.15 7.62 9.03
C PRO A 111 -4.32 8.59 9.05
N VAL A 112 -4.91 8.82 7.87
CA VAL A 112 -6.12 9.64 7.68
C VAL A 112 -6.97 9.01 6.58
N SER A 113 -8.23 9.47 6.43
CA SER A 113 -9.02 9.10 5.24
C SER A 113 -8.39 9.69 3.98
N PHE A 114 -8.59 9.05 2.82
CA PHE A 114 -8.04 9.53 1.56
C PHE A 114 -8.45 10.99 1.27
N ALA A 115 -9.72 11.32 1.47
CA ALA A 115 -10.25 12.66 1.29
C ALA A 115 -9.58 13.72 2.21
N ALA A 116 -8.98 13.30 3.33
CA ALA A 116 -8.33 14.20 4.28
C ALA A 116 -6.82 14.40 4.02
N LEU A 117 -6.20 13.66 3.09
CA LEU A 117 -4.76 13.73 2.83
C LEU A 117 -4.28 15.18 2.58
N LEU A 118 -4.88 15.85 1.60
CA LEU A 118 -4.46 17.21 1.22
C LEU A 118 -4.82 18.27 2.25
N THR A 119 -5.96 18.15 2.94
CA THR A 119 -6.32 19.08 4.01
C THR A 119 -5.42 18.92 5.24
N THR A 120 -4.95 17.70 5.53
CA THR A 120 -3.96 17.43 6.57
C THR A 120 -2.61 18.07 6.23
N LEU A 121 -2.19 18.01 4.95
CA LEU A 121 -1.00 18.69 4.46
C LEU A 121 -1.13 20.22 4.54
N GLN A 122 -2.24 20.77 4.04
CA GLN A 122 -2.49 22.22 4.02
C GLN A 122 -2.58 22.83 5.43
N SER A 123 -3.10 22.09 6.39
CA SER A 123 -3.20 22.53 7.79
C SER A 123 -1.86 22.44 8.56
N GLY A 124 -0.80 21.92 7.92
CA GLY A 124 0.50 21.71 8.56
C GLY A 124 0.51 20.55 9.58
N GLN A 125 -0.53 19.70 9.58
CA GLN A 125 -0.55 18.49 10.42
C GLN A 125 0.22 17.33 9.80
N ALA A 126 0.64 17.46 8.54
CA ALA A 126 1.61 16.64 7.86
C ALA A 126 2.58 17.53 7.07
N ASP A 127 3.79 17.05 6.87
CA ASP A 127 4.82 17.73 6.10
C ASP A 127 4.82 17.31 4.63
N ILE A 128 4.36 16.08 4.34
CA ILE A 128 4.40 15.44 3.04
C ILE A 128 3.22 14.46 2.91
N VAL A 129 2.83 14.15 1.68
CA VAL A 129 1.89 13.07 1.34
C VAL A 129 2.54 12.15 0.31
N ILE A 130 2.81 10.91 0.70
CA ILE A 130 3.19 9.80 -0.17
C ILE A 130 2.20 8.69 0.14
N SER A 131 1.14 8.55 -0.68
CA SER A 131 -0.03 7.72 -0.37
C SER A 131 -0.85 7.47 -1.63
N ASP A 132 -0.23 6.88 -2.65
CA ASP A 132 -0.88 6.46 -3.89
C ASP A 132 -1.90 7.47 -4.44
N ILE A 133 -1.52 8.75 -4.39
CA ILE A 133 -2.41 9.86 -4.77
C ILE A 133 -2.06 10.39 -6.17
N TYR A 134 -3.02 10.39 -7.07
CA TYR A 134 -2.87 10.99 -8.40
C TYR A 134 -2.58 12.47 -8.34
N ALA A 135 -1.53 12.91 -9.04
CA ALA A 135 -1.16 14.31 -9.24
C ALA A 135 -2.03 14.91 -10.36
N THR A 136 -3.17 15.49 -10.00
CA THR A 136 -4.07 16.16 -10.94
C THR A 136 -3.92 17.68 -10.86
N GLU A 137 -4.30 18.40 -11.91
CA GLU A 137 -4.32 19.88 -11.90
C GLU A 137 -5.22 20.42 -10.79
N GLU A 138 -6.34 19.76 -10.49
CA GLU A 138 -7.23 20.16 -9.40
C GLU A 138 -6.57 20.03 -8.05
N ARG A 139 -5.91 18.88 -7.78
CA ARG A 139 -5.16 18.67 -6.54
C ARG A 139 -3.92 19.56 -6.45
N ALA A 140 -3.35 19.95 -7.59
CA ALA A 140 -2.20 20.89 -7.64
C ALA A 140 -2.55 22.30 -7.15
N LYS A 141 -3.83 22.66 -7.04
CA LYS A 141 -4.26 23.90 -6.36
C LYS A 141 -3.99 23.85 -4.86
N ALA A 142 -4.02 22.65 -4.26
CA ALA A 142 -3.85 22.43 -2.82
C ALA A 142 -2.41 22.16 -2.43
N ALA A 143 -1.62 21.49 -3.26
CA ALA A 143 -0.24 21.07 -2.99
C ALA A 143 0.56 21.02 -4.30
N ASP A 144 1.88 21.15 -4.24
CA ASP A 144 2.73 20.79 -5.37
C ASP A 144 2.97 19.28 -5.38
N PHE A 145 2.98 18.66 -6.55
CA PHE A 145 3.21 17.22 -6.69
C PHE A 145 4.48 16.93 -7.48
N ILE A 146 5.23 15.92 -7.04
CA ILE A 146 6.36 15.35 -7.75
C ILE A 146 5.96 13.93 -8.14
N THR A 147 5.75 13.68 -9.44
CA THR A 147 5.34 12.35 -9.92
C THR A 147 6.45 11.33 -9.70
N TYR A 148 6.08 10.08 -9.38
CA TYR A 148 7.05 9.02 -9.15
C TYR A 148 6.66 7.67 -9.76
N SER A 149 5.38 7.44 -10.03
CA SER A 149 4.91 6.17 -10.56
C SER A 149 3.65 6.35 -11.40
N LYS A 150 3.45 5.40 -12.32
CA LYS A 150 2.18 5.17 -13.00
C LYS A 150 1.41 4.09 -12.27
N VAL A 151 0.10 4.15 -12.35
CA VAL A 151 -0.81 3.13 -11.85
C VAL A 151 -1.79 2.76 -12.95
N PHE A 152 -2.18 1.49 -12.99
CA PHE A 152 -3.25 0.98 -13.83
C PHE A 152 -4.42 0.61 -12.94
N ASP A 153 -5.61 1.03 -13.31
CA ASP A 153 -6.83 0.66 -12.59
C ASP A 153 -7.42 -0.63 -13.16
N GLY A 154 -8.00 -1.43 -12.29
CA GLY A 154 -8.82 -2.56 -12.66
C GLY A 154 -10.30 -2.22 -12.56
N VAL A 155 -11.10 -2.78 -13.45
CA VAL A 155 -12.56 -2.68 -13.42
C VAL A 155 -13.10 -3.93 -12.73
N LEU A 156 -13.45 -3.82 -11.46
CA LEU A 156 -14.05 -4.92 -10.67
C LEU A 156 -15.54 -4.98 -10.93
N VAL A 157 -16.03 -6.18 -11.23
CA VAL A 157 -17.45 -6.44 -11.47
C VAL A 157 -17.87 -7.78 -10.85
N ALA A 158 -19.17 -8.01 -10.72
CA ALA A 158 -19.68 -9.33 -10.40
C ALA A 158 -19.30 -10.35 -11.50
N LYS A 159 -19.12 -11.61 -11.10
CA LYS A 159 -18.74 -12.72 -12.00
C LYS A 159 -19.64 -12.80 -13.22
N GLY A 160 -19.02 -12.93 -14.40
CA GLY A 160 -19.71 -12.96 -15.69
C GLY A 160 -20.08 -11.56 -16.22
N ASN A 161 -19.69 -10.50 -15.53
CA ASN A 161 -19.90 -9.09 -15.96
C ASN A 161 -21.30 -8.85 -16.56
N PRO A 162 -22.38 -9.00 -15.79
CA PRO A 162 -23.74 -8.98 -16.32
C PRO A 162 -24.13 -7.65 -17.00
N LYS A 163 -23.48 -6.57 -16.63
CA LYS A 163 -23.70 -5.24 -17.22
C LYS A 163 -22.75 -4.93 -18.38
N LYS A 164 -21.79 -5.82 -18.70
CA LYS A 164 -20.82 -5.67 -19.78
C LYS A 164 -19.99 -4.37 -19.66
N ILE A 165 -19.63 -4.01 -18.43
CA ILE A 165 -18.82 -2.82 -18.14
C ILE A 165 -17.39 -3.10 -18.59
N SER A 166 -16.78 -2.15 -19.32
CA SER A 166 -15.42 -2.31 -19.86
C SER A 166 -14.44 -1.20 -19.45
N GLY A 167 -14.88 -0.25 -18.62
CA GLY A 167 -14.05 0.87 -18.18
C GLY A 167 -14.89 2.11 -17.91
N ILE A 168 -14.23 3.25 -17.68
CA ILE A 168 -14.88 4.56 -17.53
C ILE A 168 -15.25 5.06 -18.92
N ASN A 169 -16.36 4.55 -19.44
CA ASN A 169 -16.85 4.83 -20.79
C ASN A 169 -18.38 4.59 -20.85
N PRO A 170 -19.07 4.81 -21.99
CA PRO A 170 -20.52 4.70 -22.08
C PRO A 170 -21.12 3.30 -21.75
N THR A 171 -20.29 2.26 -21.52
CA THR A 171 -20.80 0.99 -21.00
C THR A 171 -21.28 1.10 -19.54
N MET A 172 -20.86 2.14 -18.83
CA MET A 172 -21.34 2.44 -17.47
C MET A 172 -22.69 3.14 -17.41
N CYS A 173 -23.24 3.59 -18.54
CA CYS A 173 -24.54 4.30 -18.55
C CYS A 173 -25.64 3.37 -18.03
N GLY A 174 -26.39 3.85 -17.02
CA GLY A 174 -27.46 3.11 -16.34
C GLY A 174 -26.96 2.08 -15.32
N THR A 175 -25.68 2.14 -14.93
CA THR A 175 -25.11 1.30 -13.88
C THR A 175 -24.82 2.12 -12.62
N THR A 176 -24.49 1.44 -11.53
CA THR A 176 -24.06 2.04 -10.27
C THR A 176 -22.61 1.66 -10.01
N ALA A 177 -21.72 2.65 -9.90
CA ALA A 177 -20.37 2.48 -9.43
C ALA A 177 -20.28 2.66 -7.91
N ALA A 178 -19.56 1.78 -7.24
CA ALA A 178 -19.09 2.00 -5.87
C ALA A 178 -17.69 2.62 -5.97
N GLU A 179 -17.49 3.79 -5.37
CA GLU A 179 -16.20 4.48 -5.44
C GLU A 179 -15.79 5.04 -4.08
N ASN A 180 -14.50 5.28 -3.89
CA ASN A 180 -14.02 5.87 -2.65
C ASN A 180 -14.17 7.40 -2.67
N THR A 181 -14.54 7.96 -1.53
CA THR A 181 -14.67 9.41 -1.36
C THR A 181 -13.34 10.12 -1.67
N GLY A 182 -13.36 11.04 -2.62
CA GLY A 182 -12.19 11.83 -3.02
C GLY A 182 -11.32 11.22 -4.12
N TYR A 183 -11.69 10.04 -4.64
CA TYR A 183 -10.99 9.40 -5.75
C TYR A 183 -11.28 10.08 -7.10
N VAL A 184 -10.31 10.03 -8.02
CA VAL A 184 -10.40 10.69 -9.34
C VAL A 184 -11.41 10.02 -10.27
N GLU A 185 -11.75 8.76 -10.04
CA GLU A 185 -12.73 7.98 -10.80
C GLU A 185 -14.12 8.60 -10.67
N VAL A 186 -14.45 9.18 -9.50
CA VAL A 186 -15.74 9.81 -9.24
C VAL A 186 -16.09 10.88 -10.28
N PRO A 187 -15.32 11.97 -10.44
CA PRO A 187 -15.62 12.96 -11.48
C PRO A 187 -15.49 12.41 -12.90
N LEU A 188 -14.61 11.44 -13.16
CA LEU A 188 -14.49 10.82 -14.48
C LEU A 188 -15.76 10.06 -14.86
N ILE A 189 -16.35 9.31 -13.92
CA ILE A 189 -17.64 8.62 -14.13
C ILE A 189 -18.77 9.61 -14.31
N GLN A 190 -18.85 10.64 -13.47
CA GLN A 190 -19.88 11.69 -13.57
C GLN A 190 -19.81 12.44 -14.90
N ASN A 191 -18.62 12.64 -15.45
CA ASN A 191 -18.40 13.29 -16.74
C ASN A 191 -18.90 12.45 -17.94
N LEU A 192 -19.36 11.20 -17.74
CA LEU A 192 -20.04 10.42 -18.77
C LEU A 192 -21.48 10.84 -19.03
N ALA A 193 -22.08 11.69 -18.19
CA ALA A 193 -23.48 12.10 -18.28
C ALA A 193 -23.90 12.59 -19.68
N PRO A 194 -23.14 13.47 -20.40
CA PRO A 194 -23.49 13.88 -21.76
C PRO A 194 -23.52 12.71 -22.75
N ALA A 195 -22.56 11.77 -22.65
CA ALA A 195 -22.50 10.61 -23.52
C ALA A 195 -23.65 9.62 -23.26
N CYS A 196 -24.04 9.46 -22.00
CA CYS A 196 -25.19 8.63 -21.63
C CYS A 196 -26.49 9.22 -22.18
N LYS A 197 -26.66 10.55 -22.04
CA LYS A 197 -27.81 11.26 -22.61
C LYS A 197 -27.88 11.12 -24.14
N ALA A 198 -26.74 11.27 -24.82
CA ALA A 198 -26.68 11.11 -26.28
C ALA A 198 -27.03 9.69 -26.73
N ALA A 199 -26.78 8.68 -25.88
CA ALA A 199 -27.14 7.28 -26.11
C ALA A 199 -28.57 6.92 -25.65
N ASN A 200 -29.39 7.88 -25.22
CA ASN A 200 -30.71 7.68 -24.61
C ASN A 200 -30.69 6.69 -23.42
N LYS A 201 -29.64 6.75 -22.60
CA LYS A 201 -29.49 5.95 -21.38
C LYS A 201 -29.46 6.85 -20.15
N SER A 202 -29.78 6.28 -18.99
CA SER A 202 -29.58 6.94 -17.71
C SER A 202 -28.09 7.17 -17.45
N GLU A 203 -27.77 8.19 -16.69
CA GLU A 203 -26.41 8.44 -16.22
C GLU A 203 -25.90 7.29 -15.35
N ALA A 204 -24.59 7.14 -15.25
CA ALA A 204 -23.95 6.28 -14.26
C ALA A 204 -24.15 6.89 -12.87
N ALA A 205 -24.69 6.11 -11.93
CA ALA A 205 -24.77 6.52 -10.52
C ALA A 205 -23.45 6.21 -9.82
N VAL A 206 -23.06 7.05 -8.84
CA VAL A 206 -21.90 6.81 -7.99
C VAL A 206 -22.33 6.73 -6.53
N GLN A 207 -22.01 5.65 -5.86
CA GLN A 207 -22.14 5.48 -4.41
C GLN A 207 -20.76 5.63 -3.77
N LEU A 208 -20.62 6.52 -2.79
CA LEU A 208 -19.36 6.82 -2.14
C LEU A 208 -19.16 5.98 -0.87
N TYR A 209 -17.95 5.48 -0.70
CA TYR A 209 -17.51 4.68 0.43
C TYR A 209 -16.21 5.23 1.01
N ASP A 210 -15.98 4.97 2.29
CA ASP A 210 -14.79 5.47 3.00
C ASP A 210 -13.57 4.54 2.86
N ASN A 211 -13.79 3.29 2.37
CA ASN A 211 -12.72 2.31 2.21
C ASN A 211 -13.07 1.26 1.13
N ASN A 212 -12.01 0.60 0.62
CA ASN A 212 -12.11 -0.41 -0.43
C ASN A 212 -12.99 -1.60 -0.03
N ALA A 213 -12.93 -2.04 1.23
CA ALA A 213 -13.71 -3.19 1.69
C ALA A 213 -15.22 -2.94 1.55
N ASN A 214 -15.69 -1.74 1.90
CA ASN A 214 -17.10 -1.36 1.78
C ASN A 214 -17.54 -1.24 0.32
N ALA A 215 -16.69 -0.70 -0.57
CA ALA A 215 -16.95 -0.63 -2.00
C ALA A 215 -17.04 -2.05 -2.62
N ILE A 216 -16.11 -2.94 -2.29
CA ILE A 216 -16.14 -4.34 -2.73
C ILE A 216 -17.39 -5.06 -2.22
N GLN A 217 -17.79 -4.83 -0.96
CA GLN A 217 -19.02 -5.40 -0.40
C GLN A 217 -20.29 -4.91 -1.11
N ALA A 218 -20.27 -3.70 -1.67
CA ALA A 218 -21.38 -3.21 -2.48
C ALA A 218 -21.57 -4.03 -3.76
N ILE A 219 -20.46 -4.44 -4.41
CA ILE A 219 -20.51 -5.33 -5.59
C ILE A 219 -20.99 -6.72 -5.18
N LEU A 220 -20.41 -7.31 -4.12
CA LEU A 220 -20.79 -8.65 -3.64
C LEU A 220 -22.26 -8.75 -3.24
N SER A 221 -22.85 -7.67 -2.74
CA SER A 221 -24.26 -7.59 -2.34
C SER A 221 -25.20 -7.13 -3.45
N GLY A 222 -24.70 -6.84 -4.65
CA GLY A 222 -25.49 -6.35 -5.77
C GLY A 222 -26.05 -4.92 -5.60
N ARG A 223 -25.50 -4.13 -4.66
CA ARG A 223 -25.86 -2.71 -4.47
C ARG A 223 -25.17 -1.81 -5.48
N ALA A 224 -24.04 -2.25 -6.02
CA ALA A 224 -23.33 -1.60 -7.10
C ALA A 224 -22.93 -2.63 -8.16
N ASP A 225 -22.68 -2.16 -9.37
CA ASP A 225 -22.37 -2.98 -10.54
C ASP A 225 -20.85 -3.06 -10.79
N THR A 226 -20.10 -2.03 -10.37
CA THR A 226 -18.64 -1.93 -10.59
C THR A 226 -17.96 -1.14 -9.50
N TYR A 227 -16.66 -1.42 -9.31
CA TYR A 227 -15.71 -0.64 -8.55
C TYR A 227 -14.43 -0.50 -9.37
N ILE A 228 -13.93 0.72 -9.54
CA ILE A 228 -12.72 0.98 -10.32
C ILE A 228 -11.66 1.48 -9.35
N ASN A 229 -10.52 0.81 -9.33
CA ASN A 229 -9.43 1.09 -8.39
C ASN A 229 -8.15 0.45 -8.91
N ASP A 230 -7.02 0.73 -8.27
CA ASP A 230 -5.74 0.14 -8.61
C ASP A 230 -5.85 -1.35 -8.90
N VAL A 231 -5.18 -1.77 -9.96
CA VAL A 231 -5.23 -3.15 -10.43
C VAL A 231 -4.88 -4.16 -9.33
N ASN A 232 -3.97 -3.79 -8.41
CA ASN A 232 -3.58 -4.65 -7.28
C ASN A 232 -4.74 -4.84 -6.27
N THR A 233 -5.48 -3.78 -5.96
CA THR A 233 -6.69 -3.84 -5.12
C THR A 233 -7.75 -4.73 -5.76
N VAL A 234 -7.99 -4.56 -7.06
CA VAL A 234 -8.94 -5.37 -7.83
C VAL A 234 -8.51 -6.83 -7.90
N ASP A 235 -7.23 -7.10 -8.19
CA ASP A 235 -6.71 -8.47 -8.27
C ASP A 235 -6.77 -9.20 -6.92
N GLN A 236 -6.54 -8.49 -5.81
CA GLN A 236 -6.72 -9.05 -4.47
C GLN A 236 -8.20 -9.35 -4.17
N ALA A 237 -9.13 -8.48 -4.56
CA ALA A 237 -10.56 -8.73 -4.40
C ALA A 237 -11.00 -9.96 -5.20
N VAL A 238 -10.55 -10.09 -6.45
CA VAL A 238 -10.84 -11.28 -7.29
C VAL A 238 -10.24 -12.54 -6.67
N LYS A 239 -9.01 -12.46 -6.13
CA LYS A 239 -8.37 -13.60 -5.45
C LYS A 239 -9.13 -14.02 -4.19
N ALA A 240 -9.68 -13.06 -3.44
CA ALA A 240 -10.46 -13.35 -2.23
C ALA A 240 -11.85 -13.90 -2.55
N TYR A 241 -12.45 -13.51 -3.67
CA TYR A 241 -13.83 -13.91 -4.07
C TYR A 241 -13.89 -14.42 -5.52
N PRO A 242 -13.12 -15.48 -5.89
CA PRO A 242 -12.94 -15.89 -7.29
C PRO A 242 -14.21 -16.40 -7.99
N ASN A 243 -15.20 -16.83 -7.21
CA ASN A 243 -16.49 -17.32 -7.71
C ASN A 243 -17.56 -16.23 -7.80
N GLN A 244 -17.31 -15.04 -7.27
CA GLN A 244 -18.29 -13.95 -7.17
C GLN A 244 -17.84 -12.69 -7.91
N LEU A 245 -16.53 -12.48 -8.04
CA LEU A 245 -15.95 -11.30 -8.65
C LEU A 245 -15.04 -11.65 -9.83
N GLU A 246 -14.89 -10.70 -10.73
CA GLU A 246 -13.88 -10.76 -11.80
C GLU A 246 -13.38 -9.35 -12.14
N LYS A 247 -12.19 -9.28 -12.69
CA LYS A 247 -11.65 -8.09 -13.33
C LYS A 247 -12.09 -8.11 -14.79
N ALA A 248 -12.99 -7.20 -15.17
CA ALA A 248 -13.49 -7.09 -16.54
C ALA A 248 -12.43 -6.54 -17.49
N ASN A 249 -11.62 -5.58 -17.02
CA ASN A 249 -10.58 -4.94 -17.81
C ASN A 249 -9.57 -4.25 -16.89
N ALA A 250 -8.47 -3.75 -17.48
CA ALA A 250 -7.59 -2.75 -16.90
C ALA A 250 -7.70 -1.46 -17.72
N VAL A 251 -7.69 -0.32 -17.05
CA VAL A 251 -7.76 1.00 -17.66
C VAL A 251 -6.56 1.84 -17.23
N THR A 252 -6.13 2.74 -18.10
CA THR A 252 -5.08 3.71 -17.79
C THR A 252 -5.74 5.07 -17.63
N LEU A 253 -5.57 5.70 -16.48
CA LEU A 253 -5.97 7.08 -16.28
C LEU A 253 -4.88 8.03 -16.80
N PRO A 254 -5.25 9.26 -17.19
CA PRO A 254 -4.29 10.23 -17.74
C PRO A 254 -3.44 10.91 -16.66
N TYR A 255 -3.28 10.28 -15.51
CA TYR A 255 -2.59 10.82 -14.34
C TYR A 255 -1.46 9.89 -13.91
N SER A 256 -0.48 10.46 -13.22
CA SER A 256 0.54 9.73 -12.49
C SER A 256 0.35 9.96 -11.00
N ILE A 257 0.75 9.01 -10.18
CA ILE A 257 0.79 9.25 -8.73
C ILE A 257 1.98 10.10 -8.37
N GLY A 258 1.83 10.93 -7.33
CA GLY A 258 2.83 11.92 -6.97
C GLY A 258 2.95 12.15 -5.47
N ILE A 259 4.12 12.61 -5.09
CA ILE A 259 4.43 13.07 -3.75
C ILE A 259 3.88 14.48 -3.58
N GLY A 260 2.92 14.67 -2.69
CA GLY A 260 2.37 15.97 -2.34
C GLY A 260 3.25 16.69 -1.33
N VAL A 261 3.63 17.94 -1.64
CA VAL A 261 4.39 18.80 -0.73
C VAL A 261 3.70 20.17 -0.60
N PRO A 262 3.83 20.88 0.55
CA PRO A 262 3.21 22.18 0.72
C PRO A 262 3.70 23.18 -0.31
N LYS A 263 2.81 23.93 -0.95
CA LYS A 263 3.15 25.01 -1.88
C LYS A 263 4.02 26.11 -1.24
N THR A 264 3.88 26.27 0.07
CA THR A 264 4.64 27.23 0.89
C THR A 264 6.07 26.79 1.20
N ASN A 265 6.47 25.56 0.81
CA ASN A 265 7.79 25.00 1.08
C ASN A 265 8.55 24.60 -0.19
N PRO A 266 9.02 25.60 -1.01
CA PRO A 266 9.75 25.32 -2.24
C PRO A 266 11.10 24.59 -2.00
N ALA A 267 11.67 24.74 -0.81
CA ALA A 267 12.90 24.03 -0.44
C ALA A 267 12.65 22.52 -0.29
N MET A 268 11.52 22.11 0.33
CA MET A 268 11.12 20.70 0.42
C MET A 268 10.85 20.13 -0.97
N ARG A 269 10.09 20.84 -1.80
CA ARG A 269 9.82 20.44 -3.17
C ARG A 269 11.12 20.17 -3.95
N ALA A 270 12.07 21.08 -3.89
CA ALA A 270 13.36 20.93 -4.58
C ALA A 270 14.20 19.77 -4.01
N ALA A 271 14.20 19.60 -2.67
CA ALA A 271 14.92 18.52 -2.01
C ALA A 271 14.35 17.14 -2.35
N VAL A 272 13.02 16.97 -2.24
CA VAL A 272 12.33 15.72 -2.55
C VAL A 272 12.50 15.34 -4.03
N MET A 273 12.36 16.30 -4.95
CA MET A 273 12.63 16.08 -6.38
C MET A 273 14.05 15.56 -6.60
N ALA A 274 15.05 16.21 -6.01
CA ALA A 274 16.45 15.82 -6.18
C ALA A 274 16.76 14.45 -5.56
N ALA A 275 16.18 14.15 -4.39
CA ALA A 275 16.33 12.85 -3.73
C ALA A 275 15.69 11.74 -4.57
N LEU A 276 14.49 11.95 -5.09
CA LEU A 276 13.80 10.97 -5.93
C LEU A 276 14.60 10.66 -7.21
N VAL A 277 15.16 11.68 -7.87
CA VAL A 277 16.04 11.50 -9.04
C VAL A 277 17.28 10.66 -8.68
N ALA A 278 17.92 10.94 -7.54
CA ALA A 278 19.09 10.19 -7.07
C ALA A 278 18.75 8.72 -6.75
N ILE A 279 17.61 8.47 -6.12
CA ILE A 279 17.06 7.15 -5.78
C ILE A 279 16.75 6.35 -7.05
N GLN A 280 16.14 6.98 -8.05
CA GLN A 280 15.86 6.35 -9.35
C GLN A 280 17.15 5.99 -10.10
N LYS A 281 18.08 6.93 -10.18
CA LYS A 281 19.38 6.71 -10.83
C LYS A 281 20.16 5.55 -10.20
N ALA A 282 20.04 5.38 -8.88
CA ALA A 282 20.65 4.28 -8.14
C ALA A 282 19.90 2.95 -8.28
N GLY A 283 18.76 2.90 -8.97
CA GLY A 283 17.94 1.70 -9.13
C GLY A 283 17.08 1.35 -7.92
N ILE A 284 17.15 2.10 -6.82
CA ILE A 284 16.45 1.80 -5.56
C ILE A 284 14.95 1.74 -5.78
N GLN A 285 14.35 2.70 -6.49
CA GLN A 285 12.91 2.68 -6.72
C GLN A 285 12.48 1.49 -7.58
N THR A 286 13.29 1.07 -8.56
CA THR A 286 13.05 -0.13 -9.36
C THR A 286 13.04 -1.39 -8.49
N ASP A 287 13.96 -1.48 -7.53
CA ASP A 287 14.02 -2.63 -6.61
C ASP A 287 12.85 -2.62 -5.61
N LEU A 288 12.38 -1.44 -5.20
CA LEU A 288 11.16 -1.31 -4.38
C LEU A 288 9.91 -1.76 -5.15
N LEU A 289 9.76 -1.37 -6.44
CA LEU A 289 8.66 -1.86 -7.28
C LEU A 289 8.65 -3.39 -7.36
N LYS A 290 9.81 -4.01 -7.58
CA LYS A 290 9.94 -5.49 -7.59
C LYS A 290 9.60 -6.09 -6.22
N LYS A 291 10.13 -5.52 -5.12
CA LYS A 291 9.86 -5.99 -3.75
C LYS A 291 8.37 -6.09 -3.46
N TRP A 292 7.61 -5.10 -3.92
CA TRP A 292 6.17 -5.02 -3.67
C TRP A 292 5.31 -5.62 -4.78
N SER A 293 5.95 -6.32 -5.75
CA SER A 293 5.28 -6.94 -6.90
C SER A 293 4.47 -5.94 -7.74
N LEU A 294 4.92 -4.70 -7.74
CA LEU A 294 4.46 -3.66 -8.66
C LEU A 294 5.30 -3.75 -9.94
N GLY A 295 4.69 -3.61 -11.09
CA GLY A 295 5.39 -3.70 -12.36
C GLY A 295 6.48 -2.62 -12.50
N VAL A 296 7.64 -2.97 -13.06
CA VAL A 296 8.71 -1.98 -13.30
C VAL A 296 8.32 -0.95 -14.36
N GLU A 297 7.34 -1.24 -15.20
CA GLU A 297 6.68 -0.33 -16.12
C GLU A 297 5.94 0.82 -15.42
N ASN A 298 5.67 0.69 -14.13
CA ASN A 298 5.11 1.74 -13.30
C ASN A 298 6.11 2.85 -12.98
N LEU A 299 7.42 2.60 -13.17
CA LEU A 299 8.44 3.63 -12.96
C LEU A 299 8.21 4.83 -13.87
N GLU A 300 8.14 6.02 -13.29
CA GLU A 300 8.01 7.27 -14.04
C GLU A 300 9.13 8.24 -13.70
N THR A 301 9.65 8.93 -14.72
CA THR A 301 10.58 10.04 -14.51
C THR A 301 9.90 11.15 -13.71
N PRO A 302 10.50 11.64 -12.62
CA PRO A 302 9.91 12.68 -11.78
C PRO A 302 9.59 13.95 -12.56
N LYS A 303 8.38 14.44 -12.41
CA LYS A 303 7.91 15.72 -12.99
C LYS A 303 7.22 16.52 -11.90
N LEU A 304 7.29 17.83 -12.02
CA LEU A 304 6.54 18.73 -11.16
C LEU A 304 5.16 19.01 -11.77
N ILE A 305 4.12 18.75 -11.02
CA ILE A 305 2.75 19.18 -11.29
C ILE A 305 2.41 20.23 -10.22
N ALA A 306 2.32 21.48 -10.63
CA ALA A 306 2.02 22.62 -9.77
C ALA A 306 1.05 23.55 -10.51
N SER A 307 0.09 24.12 -9.80
CA SER A 307 -0.73 25.21 -10.32
C SER A 307 -0.12 26.57 -9.93
N ASN A 308 -0.24 27.53 -10.80
CA ASN A 308 0.09 28.93 -10.53
C ASN A 308 -0.87 29.52 -9.49
#